data_f18ef6215a3c2b63bfb02e76b78f914a
#
_entry.id   f18ef6215a3c2b63bfb02e76b78f914a
#
_cell.length_a   1.000
_cell.length_b   1.000
_cell.length_c   1.000
_cell.angle_alpha   90.00
_cell.angle_beta   90.00
_cell.angle_gamma   90.00
#
_symmetry.space_group_name_H-M   'P 1'
#
loop_
_entity.id
_entity.type
_entity.pdbx_description
1 polymer ?
#
loop_
_entity_poly.entity_id
_entity_poly.type
_entity_poly.pdbx_seq_one_letter_code
_entity_poly.pdbx_strand_id
1 'polypeptide(L)'
;MSLRLLLIATLALSCLSTSIFKQQDGALAQQYIQTIKYRNMVIDLGNGLKTNAQLTLPAVGNGPFPGVLLIHGSGAVDQNETLAMNAKPFWQIAQYLSERGFAVLRFDKRGVGENNTILDTNVWGNATTDDLIQDSKKALNVLIQQPEVDPKRISIIGHSEGTLYAPRLAIDNSMNVKNIILMGVLAQNPVKVAEYYQDVSLPLEYATQVLDRNHTGSISIQQIANDPLLRELLVPSSVMRTNNNNAITTTLAKGFGTSGYISIEKQLKPLLTKVYENITAFNLFKCNYTICPILMRSISSLIPNISIIGNVSKSTGILMLNGENDSQTPVQQAFLLQQRLTELNHPDHTLITYPNLGHAFYPSSRWSTGIGPIQQYVLADLYAWLEAHSGISHSYVNTTADSTLET
;
A
#
# COMPACT_ATOMS: atom_id res chain seq x y z
N MET A 1 -58.90 -16.79 -13.87
CA MET A 1 -58.03 -15.85 -13.12
C MET A 1 -56.75 -15.64 -13.94
N SER A 2 -56.60 -14.45 -14.46
CA SER A 2 -55.68 -14.20 -15.56
C SER A 2 -54.25 -13.94 -15.10
N LEU A 3 -53.33 -14.33 -15.94
CA LEU A 3 -51.88 -14.17 -15.80
C LEU A 3 -51.39 -12.75 -15.39
N ARG A 4 -52.26 -11.74 -15.52
CA ARG A 4 -51.99 -10.34 -15.14
C ARG A 4 -51.98 -10.07 -13.63
N LEU A 5 -52.66 -10.89 -12.83
CA LEU A 5 -52.62 -10.73 -11.36
C LEU A 5 -51.38 -11.32 -10.72
N LEU A 6 -50.73 -12.31 -11.34
CA LEU A 6 -49.50 -12.89 -10.83
C LEU A 6 -48.27 -11.96 -11.05
N LEU A 7 -48.26 -11.16 -12.14
CA LEU A 7 -47.19 -10.20 -12.42
C LEU A 7 -47.20 -9.00 -11.48
N ILE A 8 -48.35 -8.58 -10.99
CA ILE A 8 -48.46 -7.42 -10.08
C ILE A 8 -48.01 -7.82 -8.66
N ALA A 9 -48.25 -9.06 -8.23
CA ALA A 9 -47.80 -9.56 -6.93
C ALA A 9 -46.26 -9.74 -6.86
N THR A 10 -45.62 -10.14 -7.96
CA THR A 10 -44.18 -10.30 -8.02
C THR A 10 -43.45 -8.96 -8.10
N LEU A 11 -44.01 -7.93 -8.74
CA LEU A 11 -43.41 -6.57 -8.73
C LEU A 11 -43.57 -5.88 -7.37
N ALA A 12 -44.68 -6.12 -6.65
CA ALA A 12 -44.87 -5.54 -5.31
C ALA A 12 -43.91 -6.15 -4.26
N LEU A 13 -43.60 -7.47 -4.37
CA LEU A 13 -42.59 -8.10 -3.49
C LEU A 13 -41.18 -7.66 -3.77
N SER A 14 -40.83 -7.39 -5.05
CA SER A 14 -39.47 -6.90 -5.39
C SER A 14 -39.24 -5.44 -4.96
N CYS A 15 -40.28 -4.60 -4.95
CA CYS A 15 -40.19 -3.24 -4.43
C CYS A 15 -40.12 -3.18 -2.91
N LEU A 16 -40.77 -4.11 -2.19
CA LEU A 16 -40.67 -4.19 -0.73
C LEU A 16 -39.32 -4.72 -0.25
N SER A 17 -38.70 -5.69 -0.98
CA SER A 17 -37.39 -6.18 -0.63
C SER A 17 -36.29 -5.13 -0.87
N THR A 18 -36.37 -4.33 -1.93
CA THR A 18 -35.39 -3.27 -2.19
C THR A 18 -35.53 -2.08 -1.23
N SER A 19 -36.70 -1.78 -0.70
CA SER A 19 -36.86 -0.74 0.31
C SER A 19 -36.39 -1.19 1.70
N ILE A 20 -36.57 -2.47 2.06
CA ILE A 20 -36.07 -3.03 3.33
C ILE A 20 -34.53 -3.07 3.32
N PHE A 21 -33.89 -3.50 2.21
CA PHE A 21 -32.42 -3.48 2.08
C PHE A 21 -31.85 -2.06 2.12
N LYS A 22 -32.46 -1.08 1.42
CA LYS A 22 -32.02 0.32 1.50
C LYS A 22 -32.18 0.92 2.90
N GLN A 23 -33.19 0.54 3.66
CA GLN A 23 -33.38 1.04 5.00
C GLN A 23 -32.42 0.40 6.01
N GLN A 24 -32.03 -0.87 5.80
CA GLN A 24 -31.05 -1.57 6.62
C GLN A 24 -29.63 -1.07 6.34
N ASP A 25 -29.27 -0.83 5.06
CA ASP A 25 -27.99 -0.23 4.68
C ASP A 25 -27.85 1.22 5.20
N GLY A 26 -28.93 2.00 5.18
CA GLY A 26 -28.95 3.34 5.75
C GLY A 26 -28.81 3.35 7.27
N ALA A 27 -29.42 2.40 7.98
CA ALA A 27 -29.30 2.28 9.43
C ALA A 27 -27.92 1.78 9.85
N LEU A 28 -27.32 0.83 9.13
CA LEU A 28 -25.97 0.36 9.37
C LEU A 28 -24.93 1.45 9.07
N ALA A 29 -25.08 2.19 7.97
CA ALA A 29 -24.20 3.31 7.64
C ALA A 29 -24.29 4.42 8.70
N GLN A 30 -25.48 4.70 9.24
CA GLN A 30 -25.67 5.69 10.28
C GLN A 30 -25.12 5.23 11.65
N GLN A 31 -25.12 3.94 11.94
CA GLN A 31 -24.52 3.37 13.13
C GLN A 31 -22.97 3.43 13.06
N TYR A 32 -22.36 3.18 11.89
CA TYR A 32 -20.90 3.32 11.67
C TYR A 32 -20.42 4.77 11.81
N ILE A 33 -21.19 5.75 11.34
CA ILE A 33 -20.84 7.18 11.46
C ILE A 33 -20.82 7.63 12.93
N GLN A 34 -21.50 6.95 13.84
CA GLN A 34 -21.56 7.28 15.26
C GLN A 34 -20.37 6.74 16.08
N THR A 35 -19.53 5.86 15.52
CA THR A 35 -18.44 5.21 16.27
C THR A 35 -17.09 5.93 16.19
N ILE A 36 -16.91 6.82 15.20
CA ILE A 36 -15.66 7.57 14.99
C ILE A 36 -15.93 9.05 14.71
N LYS A 37 -14.95 9.89 15.07
CA LYS A 37 -14.91 11.33 14.79
C LYS A 37 -13.77 11.65 13.84
N TYR A 38 -14.01 12.55 12.90
CA TYR A 38 -13.01 13.05 11.98
C TYR A 38 -12.69 14.51 12.28
N ARG A 39 -11.39 14.83 12.34
CA ARG A 39 -10.90 16.22 12.44
C ARG A 39 -9.97 16.48 11.26
N ASN A 40 -10.40 17.34 10.35
CA ASN A 40 -9.55 17.82 9.28
C ASN A 40 -8.54 18.83 9.86
N MET A 41 -7.31 18.74 9.41
CA MET A 41 -6.19 19.51 9.90
C MET A 41 -5.32 19.97 8.73
N VAL A 42 -4.47 20.95 8.99
CA VAL A 42 -3.43 21.39 8.07
C VAL A 42 -2.09 21.28 8.80
N ILE A 43 -1.14 20.59 8.19
CA ILE A 43 0.24 20.47 8.71
C ILE A 43 1.11 21.50 8.00
N ASP A 44 1.82 22.31 8.78
CA ASP A 44 2.85 23.21 8.27
C ASP A 44 4.14 22.42 8.00
N LEU A 45 4.48 22.32 6.72
CA LEU A 45 5.70 21.66 6.26
C LEU A 45 6.92 22.59 6.21
N GLY A 46 6.75 23.86 6.65
CA GLY A 46 7.78 24.88 6.64
C GLY A 46 7.90 25.59 5.28
N ASN A 47 8.60 26.74 5.28
CA ASN A 47 8.81 27.56 4.09
C ASN A 47 7.52 27.97 3.36
N GLY A 48 6.40 28.11 4.10
CA GLY A 48 5.09 28.41 3.55
C GLY A 48 4.35 27.22 2.92
N LEU A 49 4.98 26.06 2.86
CA LEU A 49 4.36 24.83 2.34
C LEU A 49 3.46 24.20 3.42
N LYS A 50 2.27 23.81 3.02
CA LYS A 50 1.27 23.16 3.89
C LYS A 50 0.70 21.92 3.20
N THR A 51 0.24 20.98 4.01
CA THR A 51 -0.48 19.80 3.52
C THR A 51 -1.72 19.50 4.34
N ASN A 52 -2.74 18.90 3.72
CA ASN A 52 -3.93 18.47 4.44
C ASN A 52 -3.66 17.19 5.22
N ALA A 53 -4.36 17.05 6.32
CA ALA A 53 -4.33 15.87 7.17
C ALA A 53 -5.70 15.63 7.79
N GLN A 54 -5.94 14.40 8.24
CA GLN A 54 -7.13 14.05 8.97
C GLN A 54 -6.77 13.17 10.17
N LEU A 55 -7.16 13.62 11.35
CA LEU A 55 -7.14 12.84 12.57
C LEU A 55 -8.49 12.13 12.72
N THR A 56 -8.45 10.81 12.79
CA THR A 56 -9.61 9.96 13.07
C THR A 56 -9.52 9.52 14.52
N LEU A 57 -10.60 9.68 15.26
CA LEU A 57 -10.67 9.47 16.72
C LEU A 57 -11.82 8.52 17.06
N PRO A 58 -11.71 7.74 18.15
CA PRO A 58 -12.87 7.06 18.73
C PRO A 58 -13.98 8.04 19.07
N ALA A 59 -15.24 7.71 18.79
CA ALA A 59 -16.37 8.53 19.21
C ALA A 59 -16.68 8.39 20.70
N VAL A 60 -16.32 7.25 21.28
CA VAL A 60 -16.58 6.87 22.67
C VAL A 60 -15.24 6.82 23.43
N GLY A 61 -15.26 7.21 24.71
CA GLY A 61 -14.07 7.31 25.54
C GLY A 61 -13.52 8.74 25.60
N ASN A 62 -12.78 9.01 26.67
CA ASN A 62 -12.27 10.36 26.96
C ASN A 62 -10.80 10.54 26.58
N GLY A 63 -10.11 9.49 26.06
CA GLY A 63 -8.68 9.53 25.82
C GLY A 63 -7.85 9.66 27.12
N PRO A 64 -6.55 9.94 27.04
CA PRO A 64 -5.80 9.98 25.80
C PRO A 64 -5.66 8.58 25.17
N PHE A 65 -5.85 8.50 23.85
CA PHE A 65 -5.80 7.26 23.08
C PHE A 65 -4.38 6.97 22.58
N PRO A 66 -3.98 5.71 22.35
CA PRO A 66 -2.78 5.40 21.60
C PRO A 66 -2.84 6.05 20.21
N GLY A 67 -1.75 6.68 19.80
CA GLY A 67 -1.65 7.37 18.51
C GLY A 67 -1.03 6.49 17.43
N VAL A 68 -1.55 6.57 16.21
CA VAL A 68 -1.01 5.90 15.03
C VAL A 68 -0.79 6.93 13.92
N LEU A 69 0.43 6.98 13.37
CA LEU A 69 0.74 7.73 12.15
C LEU A 69 0.80 6.77 10.98
N LEU A 70 0.12 7.08 9.86
CA LEU A 70 0.23 6.33 8.61
C LEU A 70 1.17 7.06 7.64
N ILE A 71 2.14 6.32 7.06
CA ILE A 71 3.14 6.83 6.11
C ILE A 71 3.01 6.05 4.80
N HIS A 72 2.73 6.78 3.73
CA HIS A 72 2.33 6.27 2.42
C HIS A 72 3.41 5.49 1.68
N GLY A 73 2.93 4.68 0.71
CA GLY A 73 3.71 4.10 -0.36
C GLY A 73 4.19 5.11 -1.41
N SER A 74 4.75 4.62 -2.50
CA SER A 74 5.35 5.41 -3.58
C SER A 74 4.32 6.23 -4.36
N GLY A 75 4.79 7.31 -4.97
CA GLY A 75 3.99 8.14 -5.85
C GLY A 75 3.39 9.39 -5.19
N ALA A 76 2.68 10.19 -6.00
CA ALA A 76 1.88 11.31 -5.54
C ALA A 76 0.61 10.77 -4.90
N VAL A 77 0.60 10.65 -3.58
CA VAL A 77 -0.43 9.92 -2.84
C VAL A 77 -1.11 10.83 -1.82
N ASP A 78 -2.45 10.76 -1.77
CA ASP A 78 -3.29 11.46 -0.81
C ASP A 78 -3.30 10.74 0.57
N GLN A 79 -3.88 11.40 1.57
CA GLN A 79 -3.98 10.87 2.94
C GLN A 79 -4.68 9.51 3.06
N ASN A 80 -5.45 9.09 2.06
CA ASN A 80 -6.17 7.81 2.05
C ASN A 80 -5.36 6.70 1.36
N GLU A 81 -4.22 7.05 0.74
CA GLU A 81 -3.48 6.18 -0.17
C GLU A 81 -4.41 5.64 -1.26
N THR A 82 -5.12 6.56 -1.94
CA THR A 82 -6.13 6.21 -2.93
C THR A 82 -5.49 5.46 -4.10
N LEU A 83 -5.90 4.22 -4.29
CA LEU A 83 -5.47 3.33 -5.36
C LEU A 83 -6.50 3.30 -6.50
N ALA A 84 -6.17 2.59 -7.57
CA ALA A 84 -7.12 2.31 -8.64
C ALA A 84 -8.42 1.70 -8.06
N MET A 85 -9.53 1.81 -8.81
CA MET A 85 -10.86 1.36 -8.39
C MET A 85 -11.35 2.01 -7.08
N ASN A 86 -10.77 3.18 -6.73
CA ASN A 86 -11.09 3.94 -5.51
C ASN A 86 -10.89 3.15 -4.20
N ALA A 87 -9.99 2.17 -4.17
CA ALA A 87 -9.58 1.54 -2.93
C ALA A 87 -8.76 2.54 -2.08
N LYS A 88 -9.05 2.60 -0.78
CA LYS A 88 -8.48 3.58 0.16
C LYS A 88 -7.93 2.87 1.40
N PRO A 89 -6.80 2.17 1.28
CA PRO A 89 -6.26 1.35 2.37
C PRO A 89 -6.03 2.14 3.67
N PHE A 90 -5.51 3.35 3.59
CA PHE A 90 -5.26 4.15 4.80
C PHE A 90 -6.54 4.65 5.47
N TRP A 91 -7.56 4.98 4.70
CA TRP A 91 -8.87 5.26 5.26
C TRP A 91 -9.43 4.03 5.98
N GLN A 92 -9.30 2.84 5.38
CA GLN A 92 -9.77 1.57 5.92
C GLN A 92 -9.04 1.21 7.23
N ILE A 93 -7.71 1.35 7.27
CA ILE A 93 -6.92 1.15 8.49
C ILE A 93 -7.33 2.14 9.58
N ALA A 94 -7.46 3.44 9.23
CA ALA A 94 -7.83 4.47 10.18
C ALA A 94 -9.20 4.24 10.80
N GLN A 95 -10.19 3.89 9.97
CA GLN A 95 -11.52 3.55 10.44
C GLN A 95 -11.47 2.34 11.38
N TYR A 96 -10.86 1.25 10.94
CA TYR A 96 -10.81 -0.01 11.69
C TYR A 96 -10.15 0.16 13.07
N LEU A 97 -9.04 0.89 13.13
CA LEU A 97 -8.31 1.14 14.37
C LEU A 97 -9.04 2.15 15.28
N SER A 98 -9.64 3.20 14.70
CA SER A 98 -10.33 4.22 15.52
C SER A 98 -11.63 3.70 16.14
N GLU A 99 -12.35 2.81 15.46
CA GLU A 99 -13.48 2.08 16.07
C GLU A 99 -13.07 1.24 17.29
N ARG A 100 -11.75 0.94 17.41
CA ARG A 100 -11.16 0.08 18.44
C ARG A 100 -10.24 0.79 19.41
N GLY A 101 -10.35 2.12 19.51
CA GLY A 101 -9.70 2.88 20.58
C GLY A 101 -8.37 3.54 20.22
N PHE A 102 -8.02 3.65 18.93
CA PHE A 102 -6.82 4.36 18.49
C PHE A 102 -7.16 5.73 17.88
N ALA A 103 -6.28 6.70 18.08
CA ALA A 103 -6.27 7.95 17.34
C ALA A 103 -5.34 7.81 16.13
N VAL A 104 -5.84 8.02 14.91
CA VAL A 104 -5.08 7.75 13.68
C VAL A 104 -4.92 9.00 12.84
N LEU A 105 -3.69 9.43 12.58
CA LEU A 105 -3.36 10.57 11.72
C LEU A 105 -2.93 10.09 10.34
N ARG A 106 -3.52 10.68 9.32
CA ARG A 106 -3.21 10.54 7.89
C ARG A 106 -2.99 11.91 7.30
N PHE A 107 -2.14 12.05 6.30
CA PHE A 107 -1.85 13.33 5.66
C PHE A 107 -1.56 13.16 4.17
N ASP A 108 -1.77 14.20 3.35
CA ASP A 108 -1.40 14.18 1.93
C ASP A 108 0.11 14.37 1.79
N LYS A 109 0.74 13.74 0.78
CA LYS A 109 2.12 14.08 0.45
C LYS A 109 2.22 15.54 -0.01
N ARG A 110 3.40 16.16 0.15
CA ARG A 110 3.66 17.54 -0.27
C ARG A 110 3.26 17.80 -1.73
N GLY A 111 2.55 18.87 -1.99
CA GLY A 111 2.09 19.22 -3.34
C GLY A 111 1.02 18.32 -3.92
N VAL A 112 0.42 17.45 -3.10
CA VAL A 112 -0.63 16.49 -3.48
C VAL A 112 -1.90 16.82 -2.69
N GLY A 113 -3.05 16.51 -3.25
CA GLY A 113 -4.36 16.63 -2.64
C GLY A 113 -5.25 15.43 -2.93
N GLU A 114 -6.51 15.59 -2.63
CA GLU A 114 -7.51 14.53 -2.70
C GLU A 114 -7.49 13.79 -4.06
N ASN A 115 -7.69 12.46 -3.99
CA ASN A 115 -7.65 11.55 -5.14
C ASN A 115 -6.32 11.63 -5.92
N ASN A 116 -5.21 11.82 -5.19
CA ASN A 116 -3.85 11.90 -5.74
C ASN A 116 -3.66 13.05 -6.74
N THR A 117 -4.48 14.10 -6.64
CA THR A 117 -4.37 15.26 -7.51
C THR A 117 -3.09 16.03 -7.20
N ILE A 118 -2.23 16.24 -8.19
CA ILE A 118 -1.04 17.09 -8.02
C ILE A 118 -1.47 18.55 -8.03
N LEU A 119 -1.37 19.20 -6.88
CA LEU A 119 -1.71 20.61 -6.67
C LEU A 119 -0.58 21.53 -7.09
N ASP A 120 0.66 21.07 -6.89
CA ASP A 120 1.87 21.82 -7.26
C ASP A 120 2.92 20.86 -7.84
N THR A 121 3.10 20.94 -9.16
CA THR A 121 4.03 20.12 -9.92
C THR A 121 5.50 20.41 -9.59
N ASN A 122 5.83 21.63 -9.14
CA ASN A 122 7.19 21.97 -8.73
C ASN A 122 7.50 21.40 -7.36
N VAL A 123 6.57 21.50 -6.40
CA VAL A 123 6.74 20.95 -5.06
C VAL A 123 6.88 19.43 -5.13
N TRP A 124 5.95 18.75 -5.83
CA TRP A 124 6.02 17.30 -5.98
C TRP A 124 7.22 16.87 -6.83
N GLY A 125 7.44 17.53 -7.97
CA GLY A 125 8.50 17.18 -8.92
C GLY A 125 9.92 17.30 -8.38
N ASN A 126 10.14 18.14 -7.37
CA ASN A 126 11.41 18.33 -6.70
C ASN A 126 11.51 17.62 -5.33
N ALA A 127 10.48 16.88 -4.92
CA ALA A 127 10.50 16.16 -3.66
C ALA A 127 11.64 15.13 -3.61
N THR A 128 12.31 15.05 -2.46
CA THR A 128 13.34 14.07 -2.14
C THR A 128 12.87 13.14 -1.01
N THR A 129 13.57 12.03 -0.79
CA THR A 129 13.32 11.17 0.38
C THR A 129 13.49 11.93 1.70
N ASP A 130 14.49 12.82 1.77
CA ASP A 130 14.70 13.64 2.97
C ASP A 130 13.51 14.56 3.23
N ASP A 131 12.96 15.15 2.18
CA ASP A 131 11.72 15.94 2.29
C ASP A 131 10.56 15.13 2.85
N LEU A 132 10.33 13.91 2.32
CA LEU A 132 9.21 13.05 2.77
C LEU A 132 9.42 12.54 4.19
N ILE A 133 10.67 12.27 4.59
CA ILE A 133 11.02 11.93 5.98
C ILE A 133 10.74 13.12 6.90
N GLN A 134 11.15 14.34 6.53
CA GLN A 134 10.88 15.54 7.33
C GLN A 134 9.39 15.85 7.45
N ASP A 135 8.63 15.68 6.37
CA ASP A 135 7.17 15.84 6.41
C ASP A 135 6.52 14.82 7.35
N SER A 136 6.97 13.57 7.30
CA SER A 136 6.50 12.51 8.21
C SER A 136 6.85 12.82 9.67
N LYS A 137 8.04 13.41 9.95
CA LYS A 137 8.41 13.88 11.30
C LYS A 137 7.49 15.00 11.78
N LYS A 138 7.14 15.94 10.90
CA LYS A 138 6.20 17.02 11.23
C LYS A 138 4.81 16.48 11.53
N ALA A 139 4.33 15.53 10.72
CA ALA A 139 3.07 14.84 10.98
C ALA A 139 3.09 14.07 12.31
N LEU A 140 4.19 13.38 12.62
CA LEU A 140 4.39 12.72 13.91
C LEU A 140 4.30 13.70 15.08
N ASN A 141 4.97 14.85 14.98
CA ASN A 141 4.92 15.89 16.02
C ASN A 141 3.51 16.46 16.18
N VAL A 142 2.77 16.67 15.09
CA VAL A 142 1.37 17.09 15.13
C VAL A 142 0.51 16.06 15.86
N LEU A 143 0.69 14.76 15.58
CA LEU A 143 -0.03 13.69 16.26
C LEU A 143 0.26 13.68 17.77
N ILE A 144 1.54 13.74 18.16
CA ILE A 144 1.98 13.71 19.56
C ILE A 144 1.42 14.89 20.38
N GLN A 145 1.22 16.03 19.73
CA GLN A 145 0.71 17.25 20.38
C GLN A 145 -0.82 17.27 20.51
N GLN A 146 -1.56 16.30 19.96
CA GLN A 146 -3.02 16.30 20.10
C GLN A 146 -3.44 15.95 21.54
N PRO A 147 -4.36 16.71 22.16
CA PRO A 147 -4.76 16.47 23.54
C PRO A 147 -5.44 15.11 23.77
N GLU A 148 -6.02 14.52 22.73
CA GLU A 148 -6.65 13.20 22.78
C GLU A 148 -5.66 12.05 22.60
N VAL A 149 -4.36 12.32 22.33
CA VAL A 149 -3.34 11.32 22.04
C VAL A 149 -2.40 11.16 23.22
N ASP A 150 -2.13 9.91 23.60
CA ASP A 150 -1.10 9.60 24.58
C ASP A 150 0.29 9.63 23.90
N PRO A 151 1.14 10.62 24.21
CA PRO A 151 2.44 10.77 23.59
C PRO A 151 3.43 9.62 23.93
N LYS A 152 3.10 8.77 24.89
CA LYS A 152 3.91 7.62 25.29
C LYS A 152 3.48 6.33 24.59
N ARG A 153 2.39 6.34 23.82
CA ARG A 153 1.82 5.18 23.13
C ARG A 153 1.65 5.46 21.62
N ILE A 154 2.75 5.84 20.97
CA ILE A 154 2.76 6.17 19.55
C ILE A 154 3.26 4.98 18.73
N SER A 155 2.51 4.64 17.69
CA SER A 155 2.88 3.66 16.68
C SER A 155 2.97 4.30 15.30
N ILE A 156 3.83 3.80 14.44
CA ILE A 156 3.97 4.25 13.04
C ILE A 156 3.69 3.05 12.14
N ILE A 157 2.79 3.21 11.19
CA ILE A 157 2.54 2.24 10.12
C ILE A 157 3.10 2.83 8.82
N GLY A 158 4.08 2.17 8.22
CA GLY A 158 4.58 2.49 6.89
C GLY A 158 4.14 1.43 5.89
N HIS A 159 3.61 1.85 4.74
CA HIS A 159 3.28 0.96 3.63
C HIS A 159 4.26 1.16 2.48
N SER A 160 4.78 0.07 1.90
CA SER A 160 5.65 0.13 0.71
C SER A 160 6.85 1.07 0.92
N GLU A 161 6.97 2.17 0.16
CA GLU A 161 7.99 3.22 0.38
C GLU A 161 8.00 3.73 1.82
N GLY A 162 6.83 3.83 2.48
CA GLY A 162 6.72 4.24 3.88
C GLY A 162 7.45 3.31 4.85
N THR A 163 7.72 2.05 4.47
CA THR A 163 8.54 1.12 5.26
C THR A 163 10.01 1.54 5.32
N LEU A 164 10.46 2.38 4.37
CA LEU A 164 11.80 3.00 4.43
C LEU A 164 11.87 4.11 5.48
N TYR A 165 10.75 4.79 5.72
CA TYR A 165 10.71 5.99 6.57
C TYR A 165 10.40 5.65 8.03
N ALA A 166 9.50 4.71 8.29
CA ALA A 166 9.08 4.35 9.64
C ALA A 166 10.25 3.98 10.59
N PRO A 167 11.24 3.16 10.21
CA PRO A 167 12.40 2.88 11.06
C PRO A 167 13.23 4.14 11.36
N ARG A 168 13.38 5.05 10.39
CA ARG A 168 14.12 6.31 10.56
C ARG A 168 13.46 7.23 11.56
N LEU A 169 12.14 7.35 11.49
CA LEU A 169 11.38 8.12 12.47
C LEU A 169 11.51 7.52 13.87
N ALA A 170 11.48 6.19 13.99
CA ALA A 170 11.65 5.50 15.27
C ALA A 170 13.06 5.68 15.86
N ILE A 171 14.11 5.66 15.03
CA ILE A 171 15.49 5.93 15.46
C ILE A 171 15.62 7.35 16.01
N ASP A 172 15.06 8.33 15.30
CA ASP A 172 15.14 9.75 15.69
C ASP A 172 14.23 10.12 16.87
N ASN A 173 13.16 9.35 17.11
CA ASN A 173 12.13 9.63 18.14
C ASN A 173 11.93 8.43 19.09
N SER A 174 13.00 7.74 19.45
CA SER A 174 12.96 6.50 20.24
C SER A 174 12.25 6.64 21.59
N MET A 175 12.16 7.85 22.15
CA MET A 175 11.44 8.11 23.41
C MET A 175 9.93 8.08 23.26
N ASN A 176 9.39 8.39 22.07
CA ASN A 176 7.96 8.51 21.83
C ASN A 176 7.41 7.32 21.01
N VAL A 177 8.19 6.81 20.03
CA VAL A 177 7.73 5.73 19.15
C VAL A 177 7.92 4.39 19.83
N LYS A 178 6.81 3.74 20.17
CA LYS A 178 6.77 2.44 20.82
C LYS A 178 6.73 1.28 19.83
N ASN A 179 6.09 1.48 18.68
CA ASN A 179 5.93 0.43 17.70
C ASN A 179 6.12 0.96 16.29
N ILE A 180 6.70 0.13 15.43
CA ILE A 180 6.67 0.33 13.97
C ILE A 180 6.05 -0.89 13.30
N ILE A 181 5.19 -0.63 12.34
CA ILE A 181 4.54 -1.64 11.52
C ILE A 181 4.94 -1.41 10.07
N LEU A 182 5.50 -2.41 9.44
CA LEU A 182 6.01 -2.37 8.08
C LEU A 182 5.14 -3.25 7.20
N MET A 183 4.33 -2.64 6.34
CA MET A 183 3.40 -3.31 5.44
C MET A 183 3.95 -3.27 4.00
N GLY A 184 4.21 -4.44 3.39
CA GLY A 184 4.92 -4.50 2.10
C GLY A 184 6.39 -4.09 2.27
N VAL A 185 7.17 -4.94 2.92
CA VAL A 185 8.49 -4.63 3.49
C VAL A 185 9.56 -4.38 2.42
N LEU A 186 10.37 -3.35 2.62
CA LEU A 186 11.60 -3.07 1.87
C LEU A 186 12.81 -3.18 2.80
N ALA A 187 13.56 -4.28 2.73
CA ALA A 187 14.78 -4.50 3.52
C ALA A 187 16.02 -3.90 2.86
N GLN A 188 16.18 -4.13 1.56
CA GLN A 188 17.31 -3.73 0.75
C GLN A 188 17.03 -2.44 -0.03
N ASN A 189 17.99 -2.00 -0.86
CA ASN A 189 17.78 -0.83 -1.71
C ASN A 189 16.63 -1.08 -2.70
N PRO A 190 15.54 -0.30 -2.65
CA PRO A 190 14.33 -0.59 -3.42
C PRO A 190 14.55 -0.54 -4.93
N VAL A 191 15.35 0.42 -5.42
CA VAL A 191 15.59 0.56 -6.87
C VAL A 191 16.37 -0.65 -7.40
N LYS A 192 17.36 -1.12 -6.66
CA LYS A 192 18.19 -2.26 -7.10
C LYS A 192 17.51 -3.62 -6.97
N VAL A 193 16.55 -3.74 -6.09
CA VAL A 193 15.94 -5.05 -5.76
C VAL A 193 14.46 -5.09 -6.15
N ALA A 194 13.62 -4.18 -5.63
CA ALA A 194 12.21 -4.21 -5.92
C ALA A 194 11.92 -3.87 -7.39
N GLU A 195 12.55 -2.82 -7.92
CA GLU A 195 12.40 -2.45 -9.35
C GLU A 195 12.98 -3.53 -10.28
N TYR A 196 14.18 -4.09 -9.96
CA TYR A 196 14.73 -5.19 -10.74
C TYR A 196 13.83 -6.43 -10.69
N TYR A 197 13.24 -6.72 -9.53
CA TYR A 197 12.29 -7.81 -9.41
C TYR A 197 11.06 -7.61 -10.29
N GLN A 198 10.46 -6.43 -10.26
CA GLN A 198 9.27 -6.10 -11.05
C GLN A 198 9.56 -6.08 -12.55
N ASP A 199 10.67 -5.45 -12.95
CA ASP A 199 10.94 -5.15 -14.36
C ASP A 199 11.67 -6.28 -15.08
N VAL A 200 12.38 -7.15 -14.35
CA VAL A 200 13.21 -8.20 -14.94
C VAL A 200 12.86 -9.59 -14.41
N SER A 201 12.99 -9.81 -13.10
CA SER A 201 12.88 -11.18 -12.55
C SER A 201 11.49 -11.77 -12.71
N LEU A 202 10.46 -11.04 -12.31
CA LEU A 202 9.07 -11.48 -12.37
C LEU A 202 8.58 -11.73 -13.80
N PRO A 203 8.80 -10.85 -14.79
CA PRO A 203 8.47 -11.11 -16.18
C PRO A 203 9.19 -12.31 -16.79
N LEU A 204 10.46 -12.56 -16.39
CA LEU A 204 11.20 -13.75 -16.84
C LEU A 204 10.64 -15.04 -16.25
N GLU A 205 10.33 -15.04 -14.96
CA GLU A 205 9.68 -16.17 -14.31
C GLU A 205 8.31 -16.47 -14.94
N TYR A 206 7.52 -15.42 -15.21
CA TYR A 206 6.24 -15.54 -15.89
C TYR A 206 6.40 -16.13 -17.29
N ALA A 207 7.32 -15.61 -18.10
CA ALA A 207 7.59 -16.13 -19.44
C ALA A 207 7.98 -17.61 -19.41
N THR A 208 8.80 -18.00 -18.43
CA THR A 208 9.28 -19.37 -18.28
C THR A 208 8.21 -20.33 -17.77
N GLN A 209 7.42 -19.92 -16.76
CA GLN A 209 6.49 -20.81 -16.06
C GLN A 209 5.10 -20.85 -16.69
N VAL A 210 4.67 -19.76 -17.33
CA VAL A 210 3.29 -19.61 -17.82
C VAL A 210 3.22 -19.65 -19.34
N LEU A 211 4.15 -19.00 -20.05
CA LEU A 211 4.10 -18.92 -21.52
C LEU A 211 4.87 -20.03 -22.20
N ASP A 212 6.05 -20.41 -21.72
CA ASP A 212 6.84 -21.52 -22.25
C ASP A 212 6.40 -22.87 -21.64
N ARG A 213 5.16 -23.26 -21.91
CA ARG A 213 4.56 -24.51 -21.36
C ARG A 213 5.31 -25.78 -21.73
N ASN A 214 6.03 -25.77 -22.83
CA ASN A 214 6.78 -26.92 -23.34
C ASN A 214 8.24 -26.93 -22.89
N HIS A 215 8.65 -25.95 -22.06
CA HIS A 215 10.01 -25.78 -21.54
C HIS A 215 11.08 -25.77 -22.66
N THR A 216 10.78 -25.07 -23.75
CA THR A 216 11.68 -24.92 -24.91
C THR A 216 12.74 -23.85 -24.73
N GLY A 217 12.60 -23.00 -23.69
CA GLY A 217 13.39 -21.81 -23.47
C GLY A 217 13.05 -20.65 -24.41
N SER A 218 11.90 -20.74 -25.11
CA SER A 218 11.46 -19.77 -26.11
C SER A 218 9.96 -19.54 -26.06
N ILE A 219 9.54 -18.31 -26.35
CA ILE A 219 8.13 -17.91 -26.50
C ILE A 219 7.92 -17.26 -27.86
N SER A 220 6.72 -17.35 -28.41
CA SER A 220 6.42 -16.70 -29.70
C SER A 220 6.14 -15.21 -29.55
N ILE A 221 6.45 -14.44 -30.60
CA ILE A 221 6.10 -13.02 -30.70
C ILE A 221 4.58 -12.82 -30.54
N GLN A 222 3.79 -13.76 -31.05
CA GLN A 222 2.33 -13.71 -30.95
C GLN A 222 1.85 -13.92 -29.49
N GLN A 223 2.52 -14.80 -28.72
CA GLN A 223 2.22 -14.94 -27.29
C GLN A 223 2.46 -13.63 -26.55
N ILE A 224 3.60 -12.96 -26.80
CA ILE A 224 3.90 -11.66 -26.18
C ILE A 224 2.87 -10.60 -26.62
N ALA A 225 2.53 -10.54 -27.90
CA ALA A 225 1.57 -9.55 -28.39
C ALA A 225 0.17 -9.70 -27.79
N ASN A 226 -0.22 -10.92 -27.45
CA ASN A 226 -1.52 -11.23 -26.85
C ASN A 226 -1.48 -11.22 -25.31
N ASP A 227 -0.29 -11.22 -24.72
CA ASP A 227 -0.13 -11.26 -23.27
C ASP A 227 -0.17 -9.85 -22.66
N PRO A 228 -1.08 -9.57 -21.72
CA PRO A 228 -1.22 -8.22 -21.18
C PRO A 228 0.02 -7.74 -20.43
N LEU A 229 0.72 -8.63 -19.72
CA LEU A 229 1.86 -8.26 -18.88
C LEU A 229 3.11 -7.96 -19.72
N LEU A 230 3.53 -8.88 -20.59
CA LEU A 230 4.72 -8.68 -21.42
C LEU A 230 4.50 -7.63 -22.50
N ARG A 231 3.29 -7.52 -23.03
CA ARG A 231 2.94 -6.49 -24.00
C ARG A 231 3.09 -5.09 -23.41
N GLU A 232 2.62 -4.86 -22.19
CA GLU A 232 2.72 -3.57 -21.52
C GLU A 232 4.19 -3.18 -21.28
N LEU A 233 5.04 -4.12 -20.91
CA LEU A 233 6.46 -3.88 -20.67
C LEU A 233 7.27 -3.65 -21.94
N LEU A 234 6.96 -4.37 -23.02
CA LEU A 234 7.83 -4.45 -24.18
C LEU A 234 7.38 -3.64 -25.39
N VAL A 235 6.12 -3.17 -25.41
CA VAL A 235 5.55 -2.46 -26.54
C VAL A 235 5.40 -0.97 -26.21
N PRO A 236 5.94 -0.06 -27.05
CA PRO A 236 5.78 1.37 -26.81
C PRO A 236 4.31 1.79 -26.70
N SER A 237 3.98 2.66 -25.76
CA SER A 237 2.62 3.14 -25.51
C SER A 237 1.94 3.75 -26.75
N SER A 238 2.71 4.32 -27.67
CA SER A 238 2.22 4.85 -28.95
C SER A 238 1.66 3.76 -29.86
N VAL A 239 2.27 2.56 -29.85
CA VAL A 239 1.84 1.38 -30.61
C VAL A 239 0.68 0.70 -29.90
N MET A 240 0.71 0.63 -28.56
CA MET A 240 -0.37 0.09 -27.73
C MET A 240 -1.71 0.81 -27.96
N ARG A 241 -1.68 2.15 -28.10
CA ARG A 241 -2.89 2.96 -28.34
C ARG A 241 -3.58 2.68 -29.68
N THR A 242 -2.88 2.07 -30.64
CA THR A 242 -3.49 1.73 -31.93
C THR A 242 -4.44 0.53 -31.83
N ASN A 243 -4.36 -0.23 -30.76
CA ASN A 243 -5.08 -1.50 -30.54
C ASN A 243 -4.98 -2.47 -31.75
N ASN A 244 -3.87 -2.37 -32.50
CA ASN A 244 -3.61 -3.12 -33.72
C ASN A 244 -2.55 -4.21 -33.48
N ASN A 245 -2.98 -5.46 -33.35
CA ASN A 245 -2.09 -6.57 -33.09
C ASN A 245 -1.00 -6.75 -34.16
N ASN A 246 -1.28 -6.41 -35.42
CA ASN A 246 -0.28 -6.46 -36.48
C ASN A 246 0.82 -5.39 -36.27
N ALA A 247 0.47 -4.21 -35.81
CA ALA A 247 1.45 -3.18 -35.48
C ALA A 247 2.32 -3.59 -34.26
N ILE A 248 1.71 -4.25 -33.28
CA ILE A 248 2.39 -4.77 -32.10
C ILE A 248 3.37 -5.89 -32.51
N THR A 249 2.92 -6.90 -33.22
CA THR A 249 3.78 -8.01 -33.68
C THR A 249 4.90 -7.54 -34.61
N THR A 250 4.63 -6.58 -35.48
CA THR A 250 5.64 -5.97 -36.36
C THR A 250 6.70 -5.22 -35.53
N THR A 251 6.30 -4.50 -34.51
CA THR A 251 7.23 -3.76 -33.62
C THR A 251 8.11 -4.73 -32.85
N LEU A 252 7.54 -5.80 -32.30
CA LEU A 252 8.28 -6.85 -31.60
C LEU A 252 9.22 -7.58 -32.57
N ALA A 253 8.77 -7.92 -33.79
CA ALA A 253 9.60 -8.59 -34.79
C ALA A 253 10.81 -7.73 -35.23
N LYS A 254 10.66 -6.42 -35.32
CA LYS A 254 11.79 -5.51 -35.58
C LYS A 254 12.83 -5.54 -34.45
N GLY A 255 12.39 -5.72 -33.21
CA GLY A 255 13.30 -5.80 -32.06
C GLY A 255 13.96 -7.17 -31.87
N PHE A 256 13.27 -8.25 -32.23
CA PHE A 256 13.69 -9.62 -31.93
C PHE A 256 14.09 -10.48 -33.14
N GLY A 257 13.86 -9.99 -34.36
CA GLY A 257 14.12 -10.73 -35.59
C GLY A 257 12.89 -11.48 -36.14
N THR A 258 13.07 -12.08 -37.33
CA THR A 258 11.98 -12.62 -38.15
C THR A 258 11.64 -14.08 -37.84
N SER A 259 12.30 -14.72 -36.88
CA SER A 259 12.06 -16.15 -36.54
C SER A 259 10.67 -16.45 -35.98
N GLY A 260 9.93 -15.43 -35.57
CA GLY A 260 8.63 -15.57 -34.90
C GLY A 260 8.71 -16.04 -33.45
N TYR A 261 9.89 -16.40 -32.95
CA TYR A 261 10.17 -16.86 -31.57
C TYR A 261 11.29 -16.04 -30.95
N ILE A 262 11.24 -15.93 -29.63
CA ILE A 262 12.20 -15.20 -28.79
C ILE A 262 12.75 -16.13 -27.74
N SER A 263 14.06 -16.24 -27.65
CA SER A 263 14.74 -16.96 -26.55
C SER A 263 14.62 -16.14 -25.25
N ILE A 264 14.12 -16.78 -24.18
CA ILE A 264 13.92 -16.15 -22.87
C ILE A 264 15.26 -15.65 -22.33
N GLU A 265 16.29 -16.50 -22.27
CA GLU A 265 17.59 -16.14 -21.71
C GLU A 265 18.43 -15.25 -22.63
N LYS A 266 18.42 -15.51 -23.94
CA LYS A 266 19.36 -14.83 -24.86
C LYS A 266 18.81 -13.51 -25.43
N GLN A 267 17.50 -13.31 -25.43
CA GLN A 267 16.86 -12.14 -26.03
C GLN A 267 15.95 -11.40 -25.08
N LEU A 268 15.01 -12.08 -24.40
CA LEU A 268 14.06 -11.41 -23.50
C LEU A 268 14.76 -10.81 -22.26
N LYS A 269 15.59 -11.58 -21.57
CA LYS A 269 16.32 -11.13 -20.40
C LYS A 269 17.23 -9.92 -20.64
N PRO A 270 18.10 -9.91 -21.69
CA PRO A 270 18.88 -8.72 -22.00
C PRO A 270 18.02 -7.47 -22.31
N LEU A 271 16.86 -7.67 -22.97
CA LEU A 271 15.96 -6.55 -23.27
C LEU A 271 15.34 -5.98 -22.00
N LEU A 272 14.78 -6.81 -21.13
CA LEU A 272 14.21 -6.39 -19.84
C LEU A 272 15.28 -5.73 -18.98
N THR A 273 16.49 -6.27 -18.93
CA THR A 273 17.62 -5.67 -18.21
C THR A 273 17.95 -4.28 -18.78
N LYS A 274 17.95 -4.12 -20.10
CA LYS A 274 18.19 -2.81 -20.72
C LYS A 274 17.06 -1.81 -20.45
N VAL A 275 15.79 -2.26 -20.41
CA VAL A 275 14.66 -1.44 -19.98
C VAL A 275 14.88 -0.96 -18.55
N TYR A 276 15.18 -1.88 -17.64
CA TYR A 276 15.49 -1.56 -16.24
C TYR A 276 16.68 -0.58 -16.11
N GLU A 277 17.78 -0.81 -16.83
CA GLU A 277 18.95 0.09 -16.81
C GLU A 277 18.60 1.50 -17.31
N ASN A 278 17.80 1.62 -18.35
CA ASN A 278 17.34 2.90 -18.85
C ASN A 278 16.43 3.62 -17.83
N ILE A 279 15.54 2.88 -17.18
CA ILE A 279 14.68 3.39 -16.12
C ILE A 279 15.54 3.87 -14.95
N THR A 280 16.46 3.05 -14.45
CA THR A 280 17.32 3.38 -13.31
C THR A 280 18.37 4.43 -13.62
N ALA A 281 18.78 4.60 -14.89
CA ALA A 281 19.58 5.73 -15.33
C ALA A 281 18.79 7.06 -15.33
N PHE A 282 17.52 7.04 -14.99
CA PHE A 282 16.60 8.20 -14.94
C PHE A 282 16.47 8.97 -16.25
N ASN A 283 16.84 8.35 -17.37
CA ASN A 283 16.78 8.97 -18.69
C ASN A 283 15.39 8.95 -19.30
N LEU A 284 14.52 8.04 -18.88
CA LEU A 284 13.16 7.86 -19.39
C LEU A 284 12.09 8.56 -18.57
N PHE A 285 12.41 8.99 -17.35
CA PHE A 285 11.45 9.66 -16.49
C PHE A 285 11.41 11.16 -16.75
N LYS A 286 10.34 11.58 -17.39
CA LYS A 286 9.76 12.89 -17.10
C LYS A 286 8.90 12.72 -15.84
N CYS A 287 8.88 13.72 -14.95
CA CYS A 287 7.97 13.70 -13.81
C CYS A 287 6.52 13.53 -14.30
N ASN A 288 6.08 12.29 -14.41
CA ASN A 288 4.74 11.93 -14.88
C ASN A 288 3.89 11.61 -13.67
N TYR A 289 3.55 12.61 -12.87
CA TYR A 289 2.49 12.50 -11.87
C TYR A 289 2.67 11.39 -10.79
N THR A 290 3.33 10.29 -11.04
CA THR A 290 3.51 9.20 -10.08
C THR A 290 4.87 9.23 -9.38
N ILE A 291 5.95 9.15 -10.13
CA ILE A 291 7.32 9.14 -9.57
C ILE A 291 8.18 10.11 -10.37
N CYS A 292 8.90 10.98 -9.67
CA CYS A 292 9.77 11.98 -10.28
C CYS A 292 11.24 11.56 -10.20
N PRO A 293 12.07 11.91 -11.20
CA PRO A 293 13.48 11.50 -11.23
C PRO A 293 14.30 11.90 -10.02
N ILE A 294 13.97 13.03 -9.40
CA ILE A 294 14.67 13.51 -8.19
C ILE A 294 14.38 12.57 -7.01
N LEU A 295 13.12 12.19 -6.81
CA LEU A 295 12.73 11.25 -5.77
C LEU A 295 13.40 9.89 -5.97
N MET A 296 13.37 9.35 -7.20
CA MET A 296 13.98 8.05 -7.52
C MET A 296 15.50 8.06 -7.26
N ARG A 297 16.20 9.14 -7.63
CA ARG A 297 17.64 9.27 -7.31
C ARG A 297 17.89 9.29 -5.81
N SER A 298 17.06 10.02 -5.06
CA SER A 298 17.20 10.09 -3.60
C SER A 298 16.87 8.75 -2.93
N ILE A 299 15.86 8.01 -3.40
CA ILE A 299 15.57 6.64 -2.94
C ILE A 299 16.75 5.70 -3.24
N SER A 300 17.34 5.79 -4.44
CA SER A 300 18.46 4.93 -4.83
C SER A 300 19.72 5.13 -3.98
N SER A 301 19.90 6.31 -3.39
CA SER A 301 21.01 6.65 -2.50
C SER A 301 20.71 6.40 -1.01
N LEU A 302 19.45 6.06 -0.68
CA LEU A 302 19.05 5.83 0.70
C LEU A 302 19.73 4.58 1.28
N ILE A 303 20.27 4.67 2.50
CA ILE A 303 20.85 3.52 3.19
C ILE A 303 19.74 2.48 3.43
N PRO A 304 19.91 1.20 3.04
CA PRO A 304 18.88 0.19 3.19
C PRO A 304 18.45 -0.07 4.64
N ASN A 305 17.19 -0.44 4.84
CA ASN A 305 16.67 -0.76 6.17
C ASN A 305 17.47 -1.87 6.87
N ILE A 306 17.91 -2.89 6.14
CA ILE A 306 18.71 -3.99 6.69
C ILE A 306 20.01 -3.49 7.37
N SER A 307 20.53 -2.34 6.94
CA SER A 307 21.74 -1.72 7.50
C SER A 307 21.46 -0.85 8.73
N ILE A 308 20.28 -0.27 8.84
CA ILE A 308 19.94 0.69 9.91
C ILE A 308 19.01 0.12 10.97
N ILE A 309 18.33 -1.00 10.71
CA ILE A 309 17.29 -1.53 11.61
C ILE A 309 17.83 -1.84 13.02
N GLY A 310 19.12 -2.14 13.12
CA GLY A 310 19.80 -2.33 14.40
C GLY A 310 19.88 -1.09 15.29
N ASN A 311 19.64 0.10 14.74
CA ASN A 311 19.63 1.36 15.48
C ASN A 311 18.24 1.67 16.06
N VAL A 312 17.20 0.93 15.67
CA VAL A 312 15.89 1.01 16.32
C VAL A 312 16.01 0.50 17.76
N SER A 313 15.41 1.22 18.70
CA SER A 313 15.48 0.87 20.13
C SER A 313 14.99 -0.56 20.36
N LYS A 314 15.67 -1.31 21.23
CA LYS A 314 15.26 -2.64 21.67
C LYS A 314 13.89 -2.66 22.39
N SER A 315 13.42 -1.50 22.84
CA SER A 315 12.10 -1.34 23.45
C SER A 315 11.01 -0.97 22.44
N THR A 316 11.34 -0.85 21.17
CA THR A 316 10.36 -0.59 20.09
C THR A 316 9.92 -1.90 19.48
N GLY A 317 8.62 -2.22 19.55
CA GLY A 317 8.05 -3.39 18.87
C GLY A 317 8.07 -3.22 17.35
N ILE A 318 8.37 -4.28 16.62
CA ILE A 318 8.43 -4.29 15.16
C ILE A 318 7.50 -5.37 14.59
N LEU A 319 6.45 -4.95 13.89
CA LEU A 319 5.59 -5.85 13.12
C LEU A 319 5.88 -5.71 11.63
N MET A 320 6.04 -6.83 10.96
CA MET A 320 6.18 -6.92 9.51
C MET A 320 4.99 -7.68 8.93
N LEU A 321 4.30 -7.09 7.95
CA LEU A 321 3.18 -7.72 7.25
C LEU A 321 3.50 -7.74 5.74
N ASN A 322 3.37 -8.90 5.08
CA ASN A 322 3.63 -9.02 3.64
C ASN A 322 2.71 -10.04 2.97
N GLY A 323 2.19 -9.68 1.81
CA GLY A 323 1.53 -10.64 0.93
C GLY A 323 2.55 -11.58 0.28
N GLU A 324 2.27 -12.89 0.19
CA GLU A 324 3.18 -13.84 -0.45
C GLU A 324 3.20 -13.70 -1.98
N ASN A 325 2.11 -13.16 -2.54
CA ASN A 325 1.99 -12.83 -3.96
C ASN A 325 2.29 -11.35 -4.26
N ASP A 326 3.04 -10.68 -3.38
CA ASP A 326 3.43 -9.29 -3.59
C ASP A 326 4.41 -9.18 -4.76
N SER A 327 3.92 -8.64 -5.88
CA SER A 327 4.69 -8.44 -7.11
C SER A 327 5.50 -7.13 -7.10
N GLN A 328 5.36 -6.28 -6.09
CA GLN A 328 6.07 -5.00 -5.97
C GLN A 328 7.19 -5.08 -4.93
N THR A 329 6.89 -5.53 -3.72
CA THR A 329 7.87 -5.76 -2.66
C THR A 329 7.87 -7.23 -2.29
N PRO A 330 8.72 -8.04 -2.96
CA PRO A 330 8.66 -9.49 -2.81
C PRO A 330 8.85 -9.91 -1.34
N VAL A 331 8.09 -10.91 -0.90
CA VAL A 331 8.06 -11.39 0.49
C VAL A 331 9.45 -11.76 1.04
N GLN A 332 10.40 -12.06 0.17
CA GLN A 332 11.80 -12.30 0.52
C GLN A 332 12.43 -11.09 1.24
N GLN A 333 11.97 -9.88 0.96
CA GLN A 333 12.45 -8.68 1.66
C GLN A 333 12.03 -8.71 3.14
N ALA A 334 10.83 -9.18 3.43
CA ALA A 334 10.37 -9.35 4.81
C ALA A 334 11.16 -10.44 5.55
N PHE A 335 11.42 -11.57 4.90
CA PHE A 335 12.27 -12.63 5.48
C PHE A 335 13.69 -12.17 5.78
N LEU A 336 14.31 -11.40 4.87
CA LEU A 336 15.64 -10.83 5.08
C LEU A 336 15.67 -9.89 6.29
N LEU A 337 14.67 -9.04 6.43
CA LEU A 337 14.60 -8.11 7.57
C LEU A 337 14.35 -8.83 8.88
N GLN A 338 13.48 -9.84 8.88
CA GLN A 338 13.24 -10.72 10.05
C GLN A 338 14.51 -11.46 10.46
N GLN A 339 15.23 -12.06 9.51
CA GLN A 339 16.50 -12.71 9.78
C GLN A 339 17.48 -11.74 10.43
N ARG A 340 17.57 -10.52 9.87
CA ARG A 340 18.47 -9.48 10.40
C ARG A 340 18.11 -9.07 11.83
N LEU A 341 16.84 -8.92 12.16
CA LEU A 341 16.39 -8.63 13.51
C LEU A 341 16.71 -9.77 14.49
N THR A 342 16.57 -11.02 14.06
CA THR A 342 16.96 -12.20 14.81
C THR A 342 18.48 -12.23 15.09
N GLU A 343 19.31 -11.98 14.08
CA GLU A 343 20.78 -11.89 14.22
C GLU A 343 21.21 -10.79 15.21
N LEU A 344 20.47 -9.68 15.21
CA LEU A 344 20.67 -8.55 16.12
C LEU A 344 20.11 -8.81 17.52
N ASN A 345 19.49 -9.96 17.78
CA ASN A 345 18.77 -10.27 19.01
C ASN A 345 17.77 -9.17 19.40
N HIS A 346 16.96 -8.70 18.43
CA HIS A 346 15.89 -7.76 18.74
C HIS A 346 14.77 -8.51 19.48
N PRO A 347 14.39 -8.10 20.72
CA PRO A 347 13.54 -8.93 21.57
C PRO A 347 12.09 -9.00 21.11
N ASP A 348 11.61 -7.99 20.39
CA ASP A 348 10.21 -7.83 20.02
C ASP A 348 10.09 -7.55 18.52
N HIS A 349 10.02 -8.62 17.72
CA HIS A 349 9.76 -8.53 16.28
C HIS A 349 8.92 -9.71 15.81
N THR A 350 7.93 -9.43 14.97
CA THR A 350 6.98 -10.40 14.42
C THR A 350 6.87 -10.23 12.91
N LEU A 351 6.84 -11.34 12.18
CA LEU A 351 6.49 -11.36 10.76
C LEU A 351 5.23 -12.20 10.57
N ILE A 352 4.25 -11.63 9.85
CA ILE A 352 3.06 -12.35 9.39
C ILE A 352 3.03 -12.25 7.86
N THR A 353 2.95 -13.39 7.18
CA THR A 353 2.78 -13.45 5.73
C THR A 353 1.39 -13.94 5.36
N TYR A 354 0.88 -13.51 4.23
CA TYR A 354 -0.49 -13.80 3.81
C TYR A 354 -0.50 -14.49 2.44
N PRO A 355 -0.81 -15.79 2.41
CA PRO A 355 -0.97 -16.53 1.16
C PRO A 355 -2.02 -15.87 0.24
N ASN A 356 -1.72 -15.85 -1.07
CA ASN A 356 -2.60 -15.33 -2.12
C ASN A 356 -2.93 -13.82 -2.02
N LEU A 357 -2.32 -13.06 -1.11
CA LEU A 357 -2.43 -11.61 -1.09
C LEU A 357 -1.23 -10.95 -1.76
N GLY A 358 -1.50 -9.85 -2.47
CA GLY A 358 -0.48 -8.98 -3.08
C GLY A 358 -0.15 -7.75 -2.25
N HIS A 359 0.41 -6.75 -2.91
CA HIS A 359 0.96 -5.55 -2.30
C HIS A 359 -0.03 -4.72 -1.47
N ALA A 360 -1.29 -4.62 -1.93
CA ALA A 360 -2.36 -3.90 -1.24
C ALA A 360 -3.13 -4.78 -0.23
N PHE A 361 -2.62 -5.96 0.13
CA PHE A 361 -3.30 -6.95 0.99
C PHE A 361 -4.68 -7.35 0.48
N TYR A 362 -4.80 -7.42 -0.84
CA TYR A 362 -5.97 -7.87 -1.58
C TYR A 362 -5.61 -9.14 -2.39
N PRO A 363 -6.57 -10.05 -2.64
CA PRO A 363 -6.33 -11.24 -3.43
C PRO A 363 -5.65 -10.92 -4.76
N SER A 364 -4.51 -11.54 -5.01
CA SER A 364 -3.63 -11.26 -6.15
C SER A 364 -3.04 -12.55 -6.66
N SER A 365 -2.81 -12.63 -7.96
CA SER A 365 -1.90 -13.63 -8.48
C SER A 365 -0.46 -13.21 -8.21
N ARG A 366 0.47 -14.16 -8.28
CA ARG A 366 1.91 -13.87 -8.19
C ARG A 366 2.38 -12.90 -9.28
N TRP A 367 1.68 -12.89 -10.41
CA TRP A 367 2.09 -12.17 -11.61
C TRP A 367 1.48 -10.79 -11.78
N SER A 368 0.46 -10.47 -11.02
CA SER A 368 -0.24 -9.19 -11.15
C SER A 368 -0.80 -8.75 -9.80
N THR A 369 -0.65 -7.47 -9.51
CA THR A 369 -1.20 -6.83 -8.32
C THR A 369 -2.72 -6.72 -8.44
N GLY A 370 -3.44 -7.42 -7.56
CA GLY A 370 -4.86 -7.18 -7.33
C GLY A 370 -5.05 -5.90 -6.51
N ILE A 371 -6.08 -5.13 -6.82
CA ILE A 371 -6.41 -3.89 -6.12
C ILE A 371 -7.84 -3.97 -5.60
N GLY A 372 -8.00 -3.70 -4.32
CA GLY A 372 -9.28 -3.72 -3.62
C GLY A 372 -9.09 -3.40 -2.13
N PRO A 373 -10.14 -3.59 -1.31
CA PRO A 373 -10.05 -3.36 0.11
C PRO A 373 -9.11 -4.38 0.78
N ILE A 374 -8.34 -3.92 1.78
CA ILE A 374 -7.54 -4.78 2.64
C ILE A 374 -8.43 -5.87 3.23
N GLN A 375 -7.97 -7.12 3.22
CA GLN A 375 -8.72 -8.23 3.78
C GLN A 375 -8.92 -8.05 5.30
N GLN A 376 -10.11 -8.36 5.79
CA GLN A 376 -10.50 -8.11 7.18
C GLN A 376 -9.59 -8.81 8.20
N TYR A 377 -9.09 -10.02 7.88
CA TYR A 377 -8.18 -10.74 8.77
C TYR A 377 -6.80 -10.08 8.88
N VAL A 378 -6.34 -9.35 7.84
CA VAL A 378 -5.10 -8.54 7.92
C VAL A 378 -5.28 -7.37 8.89
N LEU A 379 -6.43 -6.70 8.82
CA LEU A 379 -6.77 -5.62 9.76
C LEU A 379 -6.94 -6.16 11.19
N ALA A 380 -7.49 -7.36 11.35
CA ALA A 380 -7.63 -8.02 12.64
C ALA A 380 -6.27 -8.37 13.26
N ASP A 381 -5.34 -8.93 12.47
CA ASP A 381 -3.98 -9.25 12.94
C ASP A 381 -3.20 -7.98 13.31
N LEU A 382 -3.30 -6.94 12.48
CA LEU A 382 -2.73 -5.62 12.75
C LEU A 382 -3.24 -5.05 14.08
N TYR A 383 -4.56 -5.08 14.29
CA TYR A 383 -5.17 -4.60 15.53
C TYR A 383 -4.75 -5.43 16.74
N ALA A 384 -4.85 -6.76 16.65
CA ALA A 384 -4.51 -7.65 17.76
C ALA A 384 -3.06 -7.45 18.22
N TRP A 385 -2.13 -7.29 17.28
CA TRP A 385 -0.75 -6.99 17.60
C TRP A 385 -0.61 -5.60 18.25
N LEU A 386 -1.21 -4.56 17.68
CA LEU A 386 -1.19 -3.20 18.22
C LEU A 386 -1.83 -3.13 19.62
N GLU A 387 -2.94 -3.81 19.84
CA GLU A 387 -3.62 -3.87 21.13
C GLU A 387 -2.69 -4.44 22.22
N ALA A 388 -2.02 -5.55 21.92
CA ALA A 388 -1.08 -6.18 22.84
C ALA A 388 0.12 -5.27 23.19
N HIS A 389 0.56 -4.41 22.25
CA HIS A 389 1.74 -3.56 22.39
C HIS A 389 1.42 -2.10 22.79
N SER A 390 0.14 -1.72 22.86
CA SER A 390 -0.28 -0.34 23.15
C SER A 390 -0.94 -0.19 24.54
N GLY A 391 -1.06 -1.25 25.30
CA GLY A 391 -1.62 -1.23 26.67
C GLY A 391 -3.09 -0.78 26.70
N ILE A 392 -3.88 -1.14 25.69
CA ILE A 392 -5.33 -0.96 25.71
C ILE A 392 -5.90 -2.04 26.64
N SER A 393 -6.55 -1.65 27.73
CA SER A 393 -7.27 -2.59 28.57
C SER A 393 -8.66 -2.86 28.00
N HIS A 394 -9.11 -4.11 28.04
CA HIS A 394 -10.43 -4.57 27.53
C HIS A 394 -11.67 -3.96 28.21
N SER A 395 -11.52 -2.97 29.10
CA SER A 395 -12.63 -2.34 29.81
C SER A 395 -13.62 -1.55 28.92
N TYR A 396 -13.35 -1.41 27.62
CA TYR A 396 -14.18 -0.61 26.70
C TYR A 396 -15.15 -1.40 25.82
N VAL A 397 -15.11 -2.75 25.83
CA VAL A 397 -15.92 -3.56 24.89
C VAL A 397 -17.20 -4.15 25.49
N ASN A 398 -17.40 -4.09 26.82
CA ASN A 398 -18.49 -4.82 27.48
C ASN A 398 -19.71 -3.96 27.92
N THR A 399 -20.08 -2.89 27.24
CA THR A 399 -21.28 -2.11 27.62
C THR A 399 -22.44 -2.15 26.62
N THR A 400 -22.47 -3.09 25.68
CA THR A 400 -23.65 -3.20 24.76
C THR A 400 -24.18 -4.62 24.53
N ALA A 401 -23.84 -5.59 25.35
CA ALA A 401 -24.40 -6.94 25.23
C ALA A 401 -24.77 -7.54 26.61
N ASP A 402 -25.61 -6.85 27.39
CA ASP A 402 -26.39 -7.54 28.42
C ASP A 402 -27.54 -6.65 28.92
N SER A 403 -28.64 -6.65 28.24
CA SER A 403 -29.96 -6.42 28.82
C SER A 403 -31.01 -6.75 27.77
N THR A 404 -31.44 -8.00 27.75
CA THR A 404 -32.83 -8.46 27.53
C THR A 404 -32.84 -9.95 27.18
N LEU A 405 -32.76 -10.77 28.20
CA LEU A 405 -33.35 -12.10 28.22
C LEU A 405 -33.64 -12.46 29.70
N GLU A 406 -34.71 -11.87 30.21
CA GLU A 406 -35.50 -12.43 31.32
C GLU A 406 -36.93 -11.80 31.24
N THR A 407 -37.84 -12.50 30.66
CA THR A 407 -39.22 -12.87 31.08
C THR A 407 -39.91 -13.57 29.95
#